data_bc76a6aeaa4ab9bbdbf908a625bff43e
#
_entry.id   bc76a6aeaa4ab9bbdbf908a625bff43e
#
_cell.length_a   1.000
_cell.length_b   1.000
_cell.length_c   1.000
_cell.angle_alpha   90.00
_cell.angle_beta   90.00
_cell.angle_gamma   90.00
#
_symmetry.space_group_name_H-M   'P 1'
#
loop_
_entity.id
_entity.type
_entity.pdbx_description
1 polymer ?
#
loop_
_entity_poly.entity_id
_entity_poly.type
_entity_poly.pdbx_seq_one_letter_code
_entity_poly.pdbx_strand_id
1 'polypeptide(L)'
;RNTQFAYEENFHLNPVNIELKKGELVFLIGKNGSGKSTFCMLLTGLFKPSKGGIYVDDTLIDDKNLDEYRSLISAVFSDFHLFTKTLNKENFASEEKIAFWLEFLELKDKTSVKDNELTLTKLSTGQKKRLAMLIALLEERDILVLDEWAADQDPVFRRFFYKKLLPLLKEQGKTIFAITHDDAYFDSADRIFLAQNGEISELKGENIKELAKNLVEKFD
;
A
#
# COMPACT_ATOMS: atom_id res chain seq x y z
N ARG A 1 16.39 -3.52 -7.71
CA ARG A 1 17.33 -3.15 -8.81
C ARG A 1 17.22 -4.21 -9.91
N ASN A 2 16.81 -3.81 -11.10
CA ASN A 2 16.57 -4.70 -12.26
C ASN A 2 15.65 -5.89 -11.95
N THR A 3 14.67 -5.68 -11.11
CA THR A 3 13.75 -6.71 -10.63
C THR A 3 12.81 -7.13 -11.76
N GLN A 4 12.77 -8.43 -12.06
CA GLN A 4 11.89 -9.02 -13.06
C GLN A 4 11.02 -10.10 -12.40
N PHE A 5 9.88 -10.33 -13.01
CA PHE A 5 8.98 -11.42 -12.62
C PHE A 5 8.20 -11.94 -13.82
N ALA A 6 7.91 -13.22 -13.83
CA ALA A 6 7.09 -13.86 -14.85
C ALA A 6 6.11 -14.83 -14.21
N TYR A 7 4.84 -14.77 -14.63
CA TYR A 7 3.85 -15.81 -14.40
C TYR A 7 3.88 -16.78 -15.57
N GLU A 8 4.55 -17.92 -15.40
CA GLU A 8 4.64 -18.97 -16.40
C GLU A 8 4.74 -18.41 -17.85
N GLU A 9 3.70 -18.58 -18.69
CA GLU A 9 3.76 -18.12 -20.08
C GLU A 9 2.97 -16.81 -20.37
N ASN A 10 2.22 -16.27 -19.40
CA ASN A 10 1.18 -15.28 -19.71
C ASN A 10 1.48 -13.82 -19.33
N PHE A 11 2.41 -13.55 -18.43
CA PHE A 11 2.71 -12.19 -18.01
C PHE A 11 4.16 -12.04 -17.56
N HIS A 12 4.82 -11.02 -18.08
CA HIS A 12 6.18 -10.65 -17.68
C HIS A 12 6.22 -9.22 -17.17
N LEU A 13 6.77 -9.06 -15.97
CA LEU A 13 7.19 -7.75 -15.47
C LEU A 13 8.63 -7.54 -15.96
N ASN A 14 8.81 -6.54 -16.81
CA ASN A 14 10.12 -6.12 -17.34
C ASN A 14 11.03 -5.60 -16.19
N PRO A 15 12.34 -5.41 -16.46
CA PRO A 15 13.25 -4.96 -15.41
C PRO A 15 12.79 -3.64 -14.78
N VAL A 16 12.40 -3.68 -13.51
CA VAL A 16 11.98 -2.53 -12.73
C VAL A 16 13.14 -2.00 -11.91
N ASN A 17 13.38 -0.70 -12.01
CA ASN A 17 14.31 0.04 -11.15
C ASN A 17 13.56 1.14 -10.43
N ILE A 18 13.16 0.88 -9.20
CA ILE A 18 12.48 1.83 -8.33
C ILE A 18 13.25 1.91 -7.02
N GLU A 19 13.44 3.11 -6.53
CA GLU A 19 13.94 3.41 -5.21
C GLU A 19 12.85 4.16 -4.45
N LEU A 20 12.48 3.67 -3.25
CA LEU A 20 11.60 4.36 -2.32
C LEU A 20 12.45 5.01 -1.25
N LYS A 21 12.24 6.30 -1.02
CA LYS A 21 12.94 7.06 0.01
C LYS A 21 12.10 7.09 1.30
N LYS A 22 12.77 7.09 2.43
CA LYS A 22 12.10 7.17 3.73
C LYS A 22 11.20 8.40 3.83
N GLY A 23 9.97 8.20 4.28
CA GLY A 23 8.98 9.28 4.45
C GLY A 23 8.33 9.75 3.14
N GLU A 24 8.54 9.06 2.02
CA GLU A 24 8.00 9.40 0.71
C GLU A 24 6.61 8.79 0.50
N LEU A 25 5.71 9.55 -0.13
CA LEU A 25 4.43 9.07 -0.63
C LEU A 25 4.52 8.89 -2.15
N VAL A 26 4.45 7.65 -2.60
CA VAL A 26 4.56 7.27 -4.01
C VAL A 26 3.24 6.66 -4.49
N PHE A 27 2.75 7.13 -5.65
CA PHE A 27 1.62 6.50 -6.33
C PHE A 27 2.10 5.68 -7.53
N LEU A 28 1.46 4.53 -7.72
CA LEU A 28 1.54 3.71 -8.92
C LEU A 28 0.18 3.72 -9.62
N ILE A 29 0.16 4.18 -10.87
CA ILE A 29 -1.02 4.20 -11.72
C ILE A 29 -0.84 3.27 -12.93
N GLY A 30 -1.91 2.90 -13.60
CA GLY A 30 -1.85 2.07 -14.80
C GLY A 30 -3.12 1.28 -15.01
N LYS A 31 -3.34 0.80 -16.25
CA LYS A 31 -4.49 -0.05 -16.62
C LYS A 31 -4.58 -1.31 -15.76
N ASN A 32 -5.79 -1.89 -15.68
CA ASN A 32 -5.95 -3.24 -15.14
C ASN A 32 -5.13 -4.24 -15.97
N GLY A 33 -4.47 -5.17 -15.28
CA GLY A 33 -3.56 -6.14 -15.92
C GLY A 33 -2.18 -5.59 -16.29
N SER A 34 -1.84 -4.33 -15.98
CA SER A 34 -0.51 -3.76 -16.28
C SER A 34 0.63 -4.23 -15.37
N GLY A 35 0.32 -5.01 -14.32
CA GLY A 35 1.32 -5.56 -13.39
C GLY A 35 1.45 -4.85 -12.05
N LYS A 36 0.55 -3.90 -11.73
CA LYS A 36 0.60 -3.13 -10.47
C LYS A 36 0.61 -4.02 -9.22
N SER A 37 -0.40 -4.89 -9.07
CA SER A 37 -0.51 -5.79 -7.92
C SER A 37 0.63 -6.82 -7.87
N THR A 38 1.08 -7.31 -9.03
CA THR A 38 2.28 -8.17 -9.12
C THR A 38 3.51 -7.46 -8.57
N PHE A 39 3.68 -6.18 -8.92
CA PHE A 39 4.77 -5.38 -8.38
C PHE A 39 4.65 -5.18 -6.86
N CYS A 40 3.44 -4.94 -6.34
CA CYS A 40 3.22 -4.87 -4.89
C CYS A 40 3.58 -6.19 -4.18
N MET A 41 3.27 -7.34 -4.77
CA MET A 41 3.65 -8.65 -4.21
C MET A 41 5.16 -8.87 -4.22
N LEU A 42 5.87 -8.36 -5.24
CA LEU A 42 7.33 -8.34 -5.25
C LEU A 42 7.88 -7.39 -4.18
N LEU A 43 7.37 -6.16 -4.13
CA LEU A 43 7.80 -5.13 -3.19
C LEU A 43 7.61 -5.58 -1.74
N THR A 44 6.56 -6.33 -1.44
CA THR A 44 6.30 -6.87 -0.09
C THR A 44 7.04 -8.17 0.20
N GLY A 45 7.81 -8.70 -0.76
CA GLY A 45 8.52 -9.97 -0.62
C GLY A 45 7.61 -11.20 -0.60
N LEU A 46 6.34 -11.09 -1.03
CA LEU A 46 5.44 -12.24 -1.21
C LEU A 46 5.85 -13.06 -2.44
N PHE A 47 6.35 -12.39 -3.48
CA PHE A 47 6.95 -13.05 -4.64
C PHE A 47 8.46 -12.84 -4.65
N LYS A 48 9.17 -13.86 -5.13
CA LYS A 48 10.61 -13.77 -5.38
C LYS A 48 10.84 -13.25 -6.80
N PRO A 49 11.78 -12.30 -7.00
CA PRO A 49 12.19 -11.91 -8.34
C PRO A 49 12.76 -13.09 -9.11
N SER A 50 12.42 -13.21 -10.41
CA SER A 50 13.04 -14.18 -11.29
C SER A 50 14.45 -13.76 -11.72
N LYS A 51 14.70 -12.44 -11.78
CA LYS A 51 16.01 -11.80 -11.99
C LYS A 51 16.08 -10.48 -11.24
N GLY A 52 17.30 -9.97 -11.03
CA GLY A 52 17.54 -8.77 -10.23
C GLY A 52 17.35 -9.03 -8.74
N GLY A 53 16.95 -8.04 -7.96
CA GLY A 53 16.80 -8.20 -6.51
C GLY A 53 16.12 -7.02 -5.84
N ILE A 54 15.63 -7.28 -4.64
CA ILE A 54 15.14 -6.27 -3.70
C ILE A 54 16.30 -5.92 -2.77
N TYR A 55 16.44 -4.66 -2.46
CA TYR A 55 17.50 -4.17 -1.56
C TYR A 55 16.90 -3.24 -0.52
N VAL A 56 17.39 -3.34 0.71
CA VAL A 56 17.22 -2.31 1.73
C VAL A 56 18.59 -1.65 1.90
N ASP A 57 18.67 -0.37 1.60
CA ASP A 57 19.94 0.33 1.40
C ASP A 57 20.82 -0.42 0.38
N ASP A 58 21.94 -0.98 0.79
CA ASP A 58 22.83 -1.79 -0.07
C ASP A 58 22.76 -3.29 0.24
N THR A 59 21.87 -3.72 1.14
CA THR A 59 21.72 -5.12 1.52
C THR A 59 20.72 -5.82 0.60
N LEU A 60 21.17 -6.84 -0.12
CA LEU A 60 20.29 -7.71 -0.91
C LEU A 60 19.38 -8.52 0.01
N ILE A 61 18.09 -8.54 -0.31
CA ILE A 61 17.12 -9.40 0.39
C ILE A 61 17.14 -10.79 -0.23
N ASP A 62 17.46 -11.78 0.60
CA ASP A 62 17.48 -13.21 0.27
C ASP A 62 16.69 -14.02 1.31
N ASP A 63 16.75 -15.34 1.23
CA ASP A 63 15.99 -16.22 2.13
C ASP A 63 16.40 -16.10 3.61
N LYS A 64 17.56 -15.52 3.91
CA LYS A 64 18.09 -15.41 5.29
C LYS A 64 17.53 -14.17 6.01
N ASN A 65 17.26 -13.11 5.27
CA ASN A 65 16.78 -11.83 5.82
C ASN A 65 15.37 -11.43 5.33
N LEU A 66 14.68 -12.32 4.61
CA LEU A 66 13.35 -12.05 4.06
C LEU A 66 12.31 -11.75 5.15
N ASP A 67 12.34 -12.45 6.28
CA ASP A 67 11.39 -12.21 7.36
C ASP A 67 11.66 -10.88 8.07
N GLU A 68 12.92 -10.49 8.21
CA GLU A 68 13.30 -9.16 8.71
C GLU A 68 12.82 -8.07 7.75
N TYR A 69 13.03 -8.25 6.43
CA TYR A 69 12.50 -7.34 5.42
C TYR A 69 10.97 -7.20 5.50
N ARG A 70 10.24 -8.31 5.58
CA ARG A 70 8.78 -8.30 5.71
C ARG A 70 8.31 -7.61 6.98
N SER A 71 9.10 -7.66 8.06
CA SER A 71 8.76 -6.97 9.31
C SER A 71 8.79 -5.44 9.19
N LEU A 72 9.41 -4.88 8.16
CA LEU A 72 9.40 -3.44 7.84
C LEU A 72 8.12 -2.99 7.15
N ILE A 73 7.29 -3.93 6.63
CA ILE A 73 6.23 -3.61 5.69
C ILE A 73 4.87 -4.07 6.23
N SER A 74 3.90 -3.17 6.31
CA SER A 74 2.48 -3.51 6.39
C SER A 74 1.84 -3.32 5.02
N ALA A 75 0.95 -4.22 4.62
CA ALA A 75 0.29 -4.15 3.32
C ALA A 75 -1.22 -4.39 3.43
N VAL A 76 -2.00 -3.64 2.66
CA VAL A 76 -3.43 -3.88 2.45
C VAL A 76 -3.65 -4.07 0.95
N PHE A 77 -3.90 -5.32 0.55
CA PHE A 77 -4.18 -5.68 -0.84
C PHE A 77 -5.66 -5.48 -1.18
N SER A 78 -5.98 -5.40 -2.47
CA SER A 78 -7.35 -5.26 -2.96
C SER A 78 -8.23 -6.45 -2.58
N ASP A 79 -7.69 -7.66 -2.59
CA ASP A 79 -8.32 -8.94 -2.23
C ASP A 79 -7.99 -9.39 -0.80
N PHE A 80 -7.86 -8.43 0.12
CA PHE A 80 -7.48 -8.69 1.51
C PHE A 80 -8.43 -9.66 2.25
N HIS A 81 -7.86 -10.44 3.15
CA HIS A 81 -8.60 -11.26 4.10
C HIS A 81 -8.45 -10.70 5.53
N LEU A 82 -9.58 -10.56 6.24
CA LEU A 82 -9.57 -10.11 7.62
C LEU A 82 -9.42 -11.30 8.57
N PHE A 83 -8.34 -11.27 9.33
CA PHE A 83 -8.17 -12.17 10.46
C PHE A 83 -8.74 -11.53 11.72
N THR A 84 -9.48 -12.30 12.51
CA THR A 84 -10.05 -11.83 13.79
C THR A 84 -9.00 -11.73 14.90
N LYS A 85 -7.90 -12.48 14.75
CA LYS A 85 -6.81 -12.49 15.72
C LYS A 85 -5.61 -11.73 15.17
N THR A 86 -5.06 -10.84 15.97
CA THR A 86 -3.78 -10.22 15.65
C THR A 86 -2.65 -11.19 15.98
N LEU A 87 -1.70 -11.32 15.06
CA LEU A 87 -0.64 -12.33 15.15
C LEU A 87 0.40 -12.05 16.26
N ASN A 88 0.48 -10.83 16.78
CA ASN A 88 1.57 -10.44 17.66
C ASN A 88 1.07 -9.95 19.02
N LYS A 89 1.13 -10.82 20.03
CA LYS A 89 0.73 -10.47 21.40
C LYS A 89 1.72 -9.54 22.11
N GLU A 90 2.99 -9.56 21.73
CA GLU A 90 4.07 -8.87 22.45
C GLU A 90 4.27 -7.40 22.04
N ASN A 91 3.82 -6.99 20.84
CA ASN A 91 3.99 -5.65 20.29
C ASN A 91 2.67 -5.01 19.84
N PHE A 92 1.59 -5.31 20.53
CA PHE A 92 0.31 -4.64 20.22
C PHE A 92 0.36 -3.19 20.69
N ALA A 93 -0.17 -2.28 19.86
CA ALA A 93 -0.23 -0.87 20.17
C ALA A 93 -0.97 -0.61 21.50
N SER A 94 -0.64 0.49 22.18
CA SER A 94 -1.32 0.87 23.43
C SER A 94 -2.83 1.08 23.21
N GLU A 95 -3.62 0.94 24.27
CA GLU A 95 -5.07 1.17 24.21
C GLU A 95 -5.41 2.58 23.68
N GLU A 96 -4.59 3.57 24.00
CA GLU A 96 -4.74 4.94 23.50
C GLU A 96 -4.57 5.04 21.99
N LYS A 97 -3.58 4.33 21.43
CA LYS A 97 -3.38 4.28 19.97
C LYS A 97 -4.51 3.54 19.27
N ILE A 98 -4.96 2.43 19.86
CA ILE A 98 -6.12 1.69 19.33
C ILE A 98 -7.35 2.59 19.31
N ALA A 99 -7.64 3.27 20.41
CA ALA A 99 -8.77 4.19 20.51
C ALA A 99 -8.66 5.34 19.49
N PHE A 100 -7.47 5.93 19.36
CA PHE A 100 -7.20 6.98 18.36
C PHE A 100 -7.49 6.50 16.93
N TRP A 101 -6.95 5.36 16.53
CA TRP A 101 -7.13 4.87 15.16
C TRP A 101 -8.55 4.37 14.90
N LEU A 102 -9.24 3.79 15.89
CA LEU A 102 -10.65 3.42 15.78
C LEU A 102 -11.53 4.66 15.52
N GLU A 103 -11.28 5.75 16.24
CA GLU A 103 -12.00 7.01 16.04
C GLU A 103 -11.63 7.64 14.69
N PHE A 104 -10.35 7.75 14.39
CA PHE A 104 -9.83 8.36 13.15
C PHE A 104 -10.32 7.64 11.88
N LEU A 105 -10.47 6.31 11.93
CA LEU A 105 -10.99 5.51 10.82
C LEU A 105 -12.52 5.33 10.85
N GLU A 106 -13.22 6.03 11.74
CA GLU A 106 -14.68 5.94 11.92
C GLU A 106 -15.17 4.51 12.21
N LEU A 107 -14.42 3.77 13.02
CA LEU A 107 -14.70 2.38 13.39
C LEU A 107 -15.13 2.21 14.86
N LYS A 108 -15.08 3.25 15.68
CA LYS A 108 -15.32 3.21 17.14
C LYS A 108 -16.63 2.52 17.53
N ASP A 109 -17.73 2.78 16.76
CA ASP A 109 -19.05 2.21 17.02
C ASP A 109 -19.30 0.91 16.22
N LYS A 110 -18.30 0.43 15.49
CA LYS A 110 -18.44 -0.72 14.57
C LYS A 110 -17.64 -1.92 14.99
N THR A 111 -16.55 -1.71 15.71
CA THR A 111 -15.68 -2.78 16.19
C THR A 111 -14.95 -2.35 17.45
N SER A 112 -14.46 -3.32 18.19
CA SER A 112 -13.56 -3.09 19.30
C SER A 112 -12.39 -4.07 19.25
N VAL A 113 -11.27 -3.67 19.80
CA VAL A 113 -10.12 -4.54 20.01
C VAL A 113 -10.09 -4.89 21.50
N LYS A 114 -10.21 -6.16 21.83
CA LYS A 114 -10.15 -6.64 23.22
C LYS A 114 -9.32 -7.93 23.24
N ASP A 115 -8.38 -8.00 24.17
CA ASP A 115 -7.49 -9.16 24.33
C ASP A 115 -6.79 -9.57 23.03
N ASN A 116 -6.38 -8.61 22.19
CA ASN A 116 -5.80 -8.80 20.84
C ASN A 116 -6.76 -9.49 19.84
N GLU A 117 -8.05 -9.50 20.12
CA GLU A 117 -9.07 -9.97 19.20
C GLU A 117 -9.97 -8.81 18.75
N LEU A 118 -10.29 -8.84 17.46
CA LEU A 118 -11.23 -7.90 16.86
C LEU A 118 -12.66 -8.44 16.97
N THR A 119 -13.55 -7.64 17.54
CA THR A 119 -14.98 -7.96 17.50
C THR A 119 -15.52 -7.60 16.14
N LEU A 120 -15.79 -8.60 15.28
CA LEU A 120 -16.37 -8.38 13.97
C LEU A 120 -17.89 -8.28 14.08
N THR A 121 -18.43 -7.12 13.70
CA THR A 121 -19.85 -6.90 13.43
C THR A 121 -20.15 -7.02 11.92
N LYS A 122 -21.38 -6.79 11.51
CA LYS A 122 -21.70 -6.66 10.07
C LYS A 122 -21.09 -5.38 9.52
N LEU A 123 -19.94 -5.49 8.84
CA LEU A 123 -19.21 -4.40 8.22
C LEU A 123 -19.49 -4.34 6.72
N SER A 124 -19.64 -3.13 6.16
CA SER A 124 -19.59 -2.92 4.71
C SER A 124 -18.19 -3.18 4.15
N THR A 125 -18.05 -3.30 2.82
CA THR A 125 -16.74 -3.50 2.17
C THR A 125 -15.75 -2.38 2.52
N GLY A 126 -16.19 -1.11 2.46
CA GLY A 126 -15.39 0.03 2.87
C GLY A 126 -14.95 -0.05 4.34
N GLN A 127 -15.87 -0.40 5.26
CA GLN A 127 -15.53 -0.58 6.68
C GLN A 127 -14.56 -1.74 6.92
N LYS A 128 -14.66 -2.84 6.17
CA LYS A 128 -13.69 -3.94 6.21
C LYS A 128 -12.31 -3.48 5.76
N LYS A 129 -12.22 -2.65 4.71
CA LYS A 129 -10.94 -2.05 4.27
C LYS A 129 -10.37 -1.09 5.32
N ARG A 130 -11.22 -0.29 5.99
CA ARG A 130 -10.80 0.55 7.13
C ARG A 130 -10.26 -0.30 8.28
N LEU A 131 -10.87 -1.44 8.56
CA LEU A 131 -10.41 -2.37 9.58
C LEU A 131 -9.06 -3.02 9.21
N ALA A 132 -8.87 -3.40 7.94
CA ALA A 132 -7.56 -3.87 7.45
C ALA A 132 -6.47 -2.79 7.60
N MET A 133 -6.83 -1.53 7.32
CA MET A 133 -5.94 -0.39 7.56
C MET A 133 -5.61 -0.22 9.04
N LEU A 134 -6.61 -0.33 9.93
CA LEU A 134 -6.39 -0.29 11.38
C LEU A 134 -5.33 -1.31 11.79
N ILE A 135 -5.46 -2.56 11.36
CA ILE A 135 -4.50 -3.63 11.68
C ILE A 135 -3.10 -3.24 11.19
N ALA A 136 -3.00 -2.81 9.92
CA ALA A 136 -1.72 -2.41 9.33
C ALA A 136 -1.06 -1.23 10.06
N LEU A 137 -1.84 -0.29 10.58
CA LEU A 137 -1.33 0.86 11.34
C LEU A 137 -0.91 0.48 12.77
N LEU A 138 -1.63 -0.46 13.39
CA LEU A 138 -1.29 -0.97 14.74
C LEU A 138 -0.01 -1.83 14.75
N GLU A 139 0.42 -2.36 13.61
CA GLU A 139 1.72 -3.03 13.46
C GLU A 139 2.91 -2.06 13.52
N GLU A 140 2.68 -0.76 13.40
CA GLU A 140 3.68 0.32 13.49
C GLU A 140 4.89 0.21 12.55
N ARG A 141 4.80 -0.55 11.47
CA ARG A 141 5.88 -0.78 10.52
C ARG A 141 6.19 0.49 9.71
N ASP A 142 7.42 0.63 9.24
CA ASP A 142 7.92 1.85 8.58
C ASP A 142 7.36 2.05 7.17
N ILE A 143 7.04 0.96 6.47
CA ILE A 143 6.56 0.99 5.09
C ILE A 143 5.11 0.51 5.04
N LEU A 144 4.26 1.27 4.35
CA LEU A 144 2.86 0.92 4.11
C LEU A 144 2.62 0.77 2.62
N VAL A 145 2.15 -0.42 2.21
CA VAL A 145 1.79 -0.73 0.82
C VAL A 145 0.27 -0.87 0.71
N LEU A 146 -0.34 -0.11 -0.19
CA LEU A 146 -1.80 -0.04 -0.37
C LEU A 146 -2.16 -0.35 -1.82
N ASP A 147 -2.91 -1.43 -2.04
CA ASP A 147 -3.38 -1.82 -3.36
C ASP A 147 -4.86 -1.44 -3.52
N GLU A 148 -5.13 -0.36 -4.25
CA GLU A 148 -6.47 0.18 -4.56
C GLU A 148 -7.37 0.33 -3.33
N TRP A 149 -6.78 0.71 -2.20
CA TRP A 149 -7.49 0.75 -0.92
C TRP A 149 -8.69 1.71 -0.93
N ALA A 150 -8.55 2.87 -1.58
CA ALA A 150 -9.58 3.91 -1.59
C ALA A 150 -10.77 3.61 -2.52
N ALA A 151 -10.66 2.63 -3.43
CA ALA A 151 -11.68 2.35 -4.45
C ALA A 151 -13.06 2.02 -3.86
N ASP A 152 -13.11 1.32 -2.71
CA ASP A 152 -14.36 0.92 -2.05
C ASP A 152 -14.81 1.91 -0.95
N GLN A 153 -14.18 3.07 -0.84
CA GLN A 153 -14.58 4.10 0.11
C GLN A 153 -15.62 5.04 -0.52
N ASP A 154 -16.55 5.50 0.33
CA ASP A 154 -17.44 6.59 -0.07
C ASP A 154 -16.63 7.88 -0.38
N PRO A 155 -17.19 8.82 -1.17
CA PRO A 155 -16.45 10.02 -1.60
C PRO A 155 -15.92 10.88 -0.44
N VAL A 156 -16.62 10.93 0.69
CA VAL A 156 -16.21 11.74 1.84
C VAL A 156 -15.00 11.13 2.50
N PHE A 157 -15.06 9.81 2.77
CA PHE A 157 -13.94 9.12 3.39
C PHE A 157 -12.75 8.96 2.42
N ARG A 158 -12.99 8.82 1.11
CA ARG A 158 -11.93 8.84 0.10
C ARG A 158 -11.16 10.16 0.14
N ARG A 159 -11.87 11.31 0.18
CA ARG A 159 -11.22 12.61 0.36
C ARG A 159 -10.45 12.72 1.67
N PHE A 160 -11.02 12.20 2.78
CA PHE A 160 -10.34 12.16 4.07
C PHE A 160 -9.06 11.34 4.00
N PHE A 161 -9.07 10.18 3.35
CA PHE A 161 -7.90 9.34 3.15
C PHE A 161 -6.75 10.11 2.49
N TYR A 162 -6.99 10.74 1.34
CA TYR A 162 -5.93 11.44 0.61
C TYR A 162 -5.51 12.76 1.26
N LYS A 163 -6.41 13.50 1.89
CA LYS A 163 -6.14 14.86 2.40
C LYS A 163 -5.83 14.90 3.89
N LYS A 164 -6.05 13.82 4.64
CA LYS A 164 -5.83 13.76 6.09
C LYS A 164 -5.00 12.54 6.49
N LEU A 165 -5.44 11.32 6.14
CA LEU A 165 -4.76 10.10 6.60
C LEU A 165 -3.36 9.97 6.00
N LEU A 166 -3.21 10.03 4.68
CA LEU A 166 -1.89 9.89 4.04
C LEU A 166 -0.90 10.99 4.48
N PRO A 167 -1.27 12.29 4.54
CA PRO A 167 -0.40 13.31 5.09
C PRO A 167 0.01 13.06 6.54
N LEU A 168 -0.93 12.67 7.41
CA LEU A 168 -0.62 12.34 8.81
C LEU A 168 0.41 11.21 8.91
N LEU A 169 0.23 10.14 8.14
CA LEU A 169 1.17 9.01 8.14
C LEU A 169 2.55 9.43 7.64
N LYS A 170 2.60 10.29 6.63
CA LYS A 170 3.85 10.86 6.12
C LYS A 170 4.54 11.74 7.17
N GLU A 171 3.81 12.59 7.88
CA GLU A 171 4.32 13.40 8.99
C GLU A 171 4.87 12.53 10.13
N GLN A 172 4.30 11.33 10.34
CA GLN A 172 4.82 10.32 11.27
C GLN A 172 6.05 9.57 10.73
N GLY A 173 6.56 9.93 9.55
CA GLY A 173 7.74 9.34 8.93
C GLY A 173 7.50 8.03 8.18
N LYS A 174 6.25 7.63 7.95
CA LYS A 174 5.93 6.43 7.16
C LYS A 174 6.28 6.62 5.70
N THR A 175 6.87 5.61 5.09
CA THR A 175 7.03 5.50 3.64
C THR A 175 5.80 4.81 3.07
N ILE A 176 5.13 5.43 2.10
CA ILE A 176 3.85 4.94 1.60
C ILE A 176 3.95 4.68 0.11
N PHE A 177 3.60 3.46 -0.31
CA PHE A 177 3.46 3.09 -1.71
C PHE A 177 2.00 2.69 -1.96
N ALA A 178 1.28 3.43 -2.80
CA ALA A 178 -0.13 3.19 -3.04
C ALA A 178 -0.45 3.07 -4.53
N ILE A 179 -1.16 2.00 -4.90
CA ILE A 179 -1.83 1.90 -6.20
C ILE A 179 -3.14 2.67 -6.11
N THR A 180 -3.37 3.57 -7.07
CA THR A 180 -4.61 4.36 -7.14
C THR A 180 -4.97 4.76 -8.56
N HIS A 181 -6.27 4.96 -8.81
CA HIS A 181 -6.83 5.55 -10.01
C HIS A 181 -7.50 6.92 -9.72
N ASP A 182 -7.45 7.39 -8.47
CA ASP A 182 -8.11 8.62 -8.02
C ASP A 182 -7.32 9.87 -8.46
N ASP A 183 -7.49 10.27 -9.70
CA ASP A 183 -6.79 11.36 -10.37
C ASP A 183 -6.92 12.72 -9.66
N ALA A 184 -8.07 12.96 -9.00
CA ALA A 184 -8.32 14.16 -8.20
C ALA A 184 -7.32 14.36 -7.04
N TYR A 185 -6.56 13.35 -6.67
CA TYR A 185 -5.66 13.38 -5.52
C TYR A 185 -4.17 13.14 -5.87
N PHE A 186 -3.80 13.16 -7.14
CA PHE A 186 -2.41 12.97 -7.56
C PHE A 186 -1.46 14.05 -7.03
N ASP A 187 -2.00 15.20 -6.63
CA ASP A 187 -1.27 16.26 -5.96
C ASP A 187 -0.77 15.88 -4.55
N SER A 188 -1.30 14.81 -3.97
CA SER A 188 -0.86 14.33 -2.65
C SER A 188 0.46 13.56 -2.71
N ALA A 189 0.82 12.99 -3.86
CA ALA A 189 2.05 12.20 -4.02
C ALA A 189 3.30 13.07 -4.22
N ASP A 190 4.43 12.57 -3.70
CA ASP A 190 5.76 13.12 -4.01
C ASP A 190 6.21 12.68 -5.41
N ARG A 191 5.92 11.41 -5.76
CA ARG A 191 6.27 10.82 -7.06
C ARG A 191 5.15 9.94 -7.57
N ILE A 192 5.01 9.86 -8.88
CA ILE A 192 4.02 9.01 -9.56
C ILE A 192 4.75 8.11 -10.55
N PHE A 193 4.45 6.82 -10.50
CA PHE A 193 4.92 5.83 -11.46
C PHE A 193 3.75 5.35 -12.33
N LEU A 194 4.04 5.04 -13.57
CA LEU A 194 3.12 4.45 -14.53
C LEU A 194 3.49 2.99 -14.78
N ALA A 195 2.54 2.08 -14.59
CA ALA A 195 2.63 0.70 -15.06
C ALA A 195 1.89 0.54 -16.39
N GLN A 196 2.61 0.09 -17.41
CA GLN A 196 2.05 -0.14 -18.74
C GLN A 196 2.76 -1.33 -19.41
N ASN A 197 1.98 -2.33 -19.84
CA ASN A 197 2.50 -3.51 -20.55
C ASN A 197 3.66 -4.23 -19.83
N GLY A 198 3.59 -4.34 -18.51
CA GLY A 198 4.64 -4.94 -17.69
C GLY A 198 5.88 -4.06 -17.45
N GLU A 199 5.88 -2.82 -17.91
CA GLU A 199 6.91 -1.82 -17.59
C GLU A 199 6.42 -0.89 -16.50
N ILE A 200 7.33 -0.49 -15.59
CA ILE A 200 7.05 0.53 -14.58
C ILE A 200 8.09 1.62 -14.68
N SER A 201 7.64 2.84 -14.96
CA SER A 201 8.49 4.01 -15.12
C SER A 201 7.99 5.20 -14.34
N GLU A 202 8.90 6.04 -13.85
CA GLU A 202 8.55 7.28 -13.16
C GLU A 202 8.08 8.33 -14.16
N LEU A 203 6.94 8.94 -13.90
CA LEU A 203 6.48 10.11 -14.65
C LEU A 203 7.36 11.31 -14.28
N LYS A 204 7.89 11.98 -15.31
CA LYS A 204 8.79 13.14 -15.17
C LYS A 204 8.29 14.29 -16.03
N GLY A 205 8.52 15.51 -15.59
CA GLY A 205 8.17 16.73 -16.32
C GLY A 205 7.60 17.82 -15.42
N GLU A 206 7.28 18.97 -15.98
CA GLU A 206 6.78 20.13 -15.23
C GLU A 206 5.33 19.95 -14.76
N ASN A 207 4.50 19.19 -15.50
CA ASN A 207 3.07 18.98 -15.21
C ASN A 207 2.74 17.48 -15.02
N ILE A 208 3.52 16.80 -14.15
CA ILE A 208 3.37 15.35 -13.91
C ILE A 208 1.94 14.96 -13.55
N LYS A 209 1.27 15.76 -12.72
CA LYS A 209 -0.09 15.48 -12.22
C LYS A 209 -1.14 15.57 -13.32
N GLU A 210 -1.02 16.54 -14.19
CA GLU A 210 -1.90 16.69 -15.36
C GLU A 210 -1.64 15.56 -16.39
N LEU A 211 -0.37 15.21 -16.60
CA LEU A 211 0.00 14.08 -17.44
C LEU A 211 -0.60 12.77 -16.89
N ALA A 212 -0.49 12.54 -15.59
CA ALA A 212 -1.05 11.36 -14.93
C ALA A 212 -2.59 11.28 -15.06
N LYS A 213 -3.30 12.42 -14.90
CA LYS A 213 -4.75 12.50 -15.13
C LYS A 213 -5.13 12.11 -16.56
N ASN A 214 -4.50 12.75 -17.54
CA ASN A 214 -4.73 12.46 -18.96
C ASN A 214 -4.44 11.00 -19.34
N LEU A 215 -3.53 10.34 -18.62
CA LEU A 215 -3.25 8.92 -18.82
C LEU A 215 -4.36 8.04 -18.23
N VAL A 216 -4.82 8.34 -17.01
CA VAL A 216 -5.88 7.57 -16.34
C VAL A 216 -7.19 7.67 -17.09
N GLU A 217 -7.58 8.85 -17.59
CA GLU A 217 -8.76 9.03 -18.44
C GLU A 217 -8.77 8.17 -19.71
N LYS A 218 -7.60 7.73 -20.17
CA LYS A 218 -7.45 6.83 -21.33
C LYS A 218 -7.43 5.34 -20.97
N PHE A 219 -7.52 5.01 -19.66
CA PHE A 219 -7.51 3.62 -19.21
C PHE A 219 -8.91 2.97 -19.31
N ASP A 220 -9.96 3.78 -19.32
CA ASP A 220 -11.34 3.39 -19.59
C ASP A 220 -11.59 3.24 -21.12
#